data_d8b064ba6598471c6cbe17a1306bd1ef
#
_entry.id   d8b064ba6598471c6cbe17a1306bd1ef
#
_cell.length_a   1.000
_cell.length_b   1.000
_cell.length_c   1.000
_cell.angle_alpha   90.00
_cell.angle_beta   90.00
_cell.angle_gamma   90.00
#
_symmetry.space_group_name_H-M   'P 1'
#
loop_
_entity.id
_entity.type
_entity.pdbx_description
1 polymer ?
#
loop_
_entity_poly.entity_id
_entity_poly.type
_entity_poly.pdbx_seq_one_letter_code
_entity_poly.pdbx_strand_id
1 'polypeptide(L)'
;MTTESPSGSLADLAIRESVELHDFFSRWLRAQGGEKLDIARLAGVLDPGFRLVAPDGGVRERQALIDWITGVRGSRGADFWIDVADFVAVWQSPEAVLLEYVETQYIDGKTTKRLSTALFCRAPEAPCGVVWRHLQETWLQSGE
;
A
#
# COMPACT_ATOMS: atom_id res chain seq x y z
N MET A 1 -20.72 -6.01 -23.63
CA MET A 1 -20.18 -5.82 -23.29
C MET A 1 -19.58 -5.59 -22.61
N THR A 2 -19.26 -5.51 -22.44
CA THR A 2 -18.62 -5.47 -21.83
C THR A 2 -18.14 -4.77 -21.27
N THR A 3 -17.98 -4.51 -20.77
CA THR A 3 -17.43 -3.93 -20.22
C THR A 3 -16.48 -3.80 -19.92
N GLU A 4 -16.08 -3.33 -19.88
CA GLU A 4 -15.07 -3.42 -19.58
C GLU A 4 -14.62 -3.36 -18.49
N SER A 5 -14.54 -4.10 -18.01
CA SER A 5 -13.85 -4.09 -16.83
C SER A 5 -12.50 -3.60 -17.05
N PRO A 6 -11.93 -2.91 -16.08
CA PRO A 6 -10.54 -2.58 -16.16
C PRO A 6 -9.83 -3.85 -16.48
N SER A 7 -8.91 -3.77 -17.33
CA SER A 7 -8.20 -4.92 -17.75
C SER A 7 -7.57 -5.60 -16.58
N GLY A 8 -7.69 -6.88 -16.55
CA GLY A 8 -7.02 -7.67 -15.58
C GLY A 8 -7.94 -8.27 -14.54
N SER A 9 -7.42 -9.26 -13.88
CA SER A 9 -8.11 -9.93 -12.80
C SER A 9 -8.14 -9.04 -11.56
N LEU A 10 -8.89 -9.47 -10.55
CA LEU A 10 -8.88 -8.77 -9.27
C LEU A 10 -7.47 -8.70 -8.71
N ALA A 11 -6.67 -9.75 -8.88
CA ALA A 11 -5.27 -9.73 -8.46
C ALA A 11 -4.50 -8.64 -9.20
N ASP A 12 -4.71 -8.49 -10.51
CA ASP A 12 -4.02 -7.44 -11.27
C ASP A 12 -4.40 -6.06 -10.77
N LEU A 13 -5.67 -5.85 -10.44
CA LEU A 13 -6.12 -4.57 -9.90
C LEU A 13 -5.48 -4.29 -8.55
N ALA A 14 -5.37 -5.31 -7.70
CA ALA A 14 -4.76 -5.15 -6.38
C ALA A 14 -3.26 -4.85 -6.50
N ILE A 15 -2.57 -5.50 -7.44
CA ILE A 15 -1.16 -5.22 -7.68
C ILE A 15 -0.99 -3.77 -8.11
N ARG A 16 -1.82 -3.32 -9.03
CA ARG A 16 -1.76 -1.95 -9.51
C ARG A 16 -2.01 -0.96 -8.37
N GLU A 17 -3.00 -1.24 -7.53
CA GLU A 17 -3.26 -0.38 -6.38
C GLU A 17 -2.06 -0.33 -5.45
N SER A 18 -1.43 -1.49 -5.20
CA SER A 18 -0.26 -1.56 -4.33
C SER A 18 0.87 -0.70 -4.87
N VAL A 19 1.16 -0.81 -6.16
CA VAL A 19 2.23 -0.03 -6.78
C VAL A 19 1.92 1.45 -6.70
N GLU A 20 0.69 1.84 -7.02
CA GLU A 20 0.33 3.25 -7.04
C GLU A 20 0.33 3.87 -5.66
N LEU A 21 -0.17 3.14 -4.66
CA LEU A 21 -0.21 3.70 -3.30
C LEU A 21 1.18 3.85 -2.71
N HIS A 22 2.08 2.90 -2.96
CA HIS A 22 3.44 3.01 -2.44
C HIS A 22 4.23 4.10 -3.16
N ASP A 23 3.93 4.34 -4.44
CA ASP A 23 4.48 5.50 -5.12
C ASP A 23 3.98 6.79 -4.47
N PHE A 24 2.70 6.84 -4.13
CA PHE A 24 2.12 7.97 -3.40
C PHE A 24 2.87 8.17 -2.09
N PHE A 25 3.09 7.10 -1.32
CA PHE A 25 3.81 7.22 -0.05
C PHE A 25 5.22 7.76 -0.25
N SER A 26 5.93 7.29 -1.28
CA SER A 26 7.29 7.78 -1.55
C SER A 26 7.27 9.28 -1.77
N ARG A 27 6.34 9.75 -2.59
CA ARG A 27 6.24 11.18 -2.89
C ARG A 27 5.78 11.98 -1.68
N TRP A 28 4.83 11.45 -0.95
CA TRP A 28 4.27 12.13 0.23
C TRP A 28 5.34 12.33 1.29
N LEU A 29 6.11 11.29 1.57
CA LEU A 29 7.13 11.34 2.61
C LEU A 29 8.32 12.20 2.21
N ARG A 30 8.58 12.34 0.90
CA ARG A 30 9.61 13.22 0.40
C ARG A 30 9.12 14.63 0.11
N ALA A 31 7.83 14.87 0.17
CA ALA A 31 7.25 16.11 -0.32
C ALA A 31 7.97 17.31 0.24
N GLN A 32 8.48 18.15 -0.65
CA GLN A 32 9.21 19.34 -0.27
C GLN A 32 8.75 20.46 -1.20
N GLY A 33 8.12 21.44 -0.63
CA GLY A 33 7.75 22.59 -1.41
C GLY A 33 6.56 22.28 -2.29
N GLY A 34 6.66 22.37 -3.55
CA GLY A 34 5.53 22.50 -4.43
C GLY A 34 4.76 21.27 -4.82
N GLU A 35 5.13 20.08 -4.38
CA GLU A 35 4.42 18.90 -4.85
C GLU A 35 3.03 18.81 -4.23
N LYS A 36 2.02 18.73 -5.09
CA LYS A 36 0.64 18.74 -4.62
C LYS A 36 0.10 17.32 -4.62
N LEU A 37 0.11 16.72 -3.45
CA LEU A 37 -0.48 15.41 -3.23
C LEU A 37 -1.65 15.57 -2.29
N ASP A 38 -2.66 14.74 -2.48
CA ASP A 38 -3.88 14.82 -1.69
C ASP A 38 -4.02 13.56 -0.87
N ILE A 39 -4.15 13.73 0.45
CA ILE A 39 -4.33 12.60 1.37
C ILE A 39 -5.58 11.79 1.02
N ALA A 40 -6.49 12.35 0.24
CA ALA A 40 -7.67 11.61 -0.21
C ALA A 40 -7.30 10.38 -1.03
N ARG A 41 -6.12 10.35 -1.66
CA ARG A 41 -5.68 9.16 -2.38
C ARG A 41 -5.56 7.96 -1.43
N LEU A 42 -5.11 8.20 -0.20
CA LEU A 42 -5.05 7.15 0.81
C LEU A 42 -6.42 6.89 1.41
N ALA A 43 -7.10 7.95 1.84
CA ALA A 43 -8.38 7.79 2.50
C ALA A 43 -9.39 7.07 1.62
N GLY A 44 -9.34 7.31 0.32
CA GLY A 44 -10.30 6.74 -0.61
C GLY A 44 -10.08 5.27 -0.94
N VAL A 45 -8.98 4.67 -0.50
CA VAL A 45 -8.71 3.27 -0.79
C VAL A 45 -8.67 2.40 0.45
N LEU A 46 -8.98 2.95 1.62
CA LEU A 46 -9.01 2.16 2.85
C LEU A 46 -10.44 1.81 3.19
N ASP A 47 -10.71 0.51 3.30
CA ASP A 47 -12.02 0.04 3.75
C ASP A 47 -12.29 0.61 5.15
N PRO A 48 -13.56 0.89 5.49
CA PRO A 48 -13.86 1.37 6.85
C PRO A 48 -13.33 0.50 7.96
N GLY A 49 -13.21 -0.82 7.72
CA GLY A 49 -12.68 -1.76 8.71
C GLY A 49 -11.20 -2.05 8.55
N PHE A 50 -10.48 -1.22 7.80
CA PHE A 50 -9.05 -1.46 7.55
C PHE A 50 -8.25 -1.58 8.84
N ARG A 51 -7.28 -2.48 8.83
CA ARG A 51 -6.39 -2.71 9.96
C ARG A 51 -5.00 -3.08 9.45
N LEU A 52 -4.01 -2.38 9.97
CA LEU A 52 -2.60 -2.63 9.66
C LEU A 52 -1.93 -3.22 10.89
N VAL A 53 -1.21 -4.32 10.71
CA VAL A 53 -0.35 -4.88 11.74
C VAL A 53 1.09 -4.71 11.28
N ALA A 54 1.84 -3.88 12.00
CA ALA A 54 3.22 -3.58 11.65
C ALA A 54 4.14 -4.72 12.05
N PRO A 55 5.39 -4.74 11.54
CA PRO A 55 6.29 -5.85 11.83
C PRO A 55 6.57 -6.06 13.32
N ASP A 56 6.47 -5.01 14.12
CA ASP A 56 6.68 -5.13 15.58
C ASP A 56 5.40 -5.49 16.33
N GLY A 57 4.29 -5.72 15.61
CA GLY A 57 3.03 -6.07 16.23
C GLY A 57 2.12 -4.89 16.53
N GLY A 58 2.58 -3.67 16.30
CA GLY A 58 1.74 -2.50 16.51
C GLY A 58 0.58 -2.47 15.53
N VAL A 59 -0.58 -2.02 15.98
CA VAL A 59 -1.80 -2.03 15.17
C VAL A 59 -2.28 -0.62 14.94
N ARG A 60 -2.65 -0.32 13.70
CA ARG A 60 -3.31 0.93 13.34
C ARG A 60 -4.56 0.63 12.55
N GLU A 61 -5.68 1.19 12.98
CA GLU A 61 -6.89 1.10 12.20
C GLU A 61 -6.94 2.28 11.24
N ARG A 62 -8.01 2.34 10.44
CA ARG A 62 -8.07 3.25 9.31
C ARG A 62 -7.72 4.70 9.67
N GLN A 63 -8.43 5.27 10.65
CA GLN A 63 -8.24 6.68 10.95
C GLN A 63 -6.86 6.95 11.53
N ALA A 64 -6.35 6.02 12.34
CA ALA A 64 -5.01 6.18 12.92
C ALA A 64 -3.94 6.18 11.83
N LEU A 65 -4.10 5.35 10.80
CA LEU A 65 -3.15 5.33 9.70
C LEU A 65 -3.21 6.65 8.92
N ILE A 66 -4.41 7.12 8.61
CA ILE A 66 -4.58 8.37 7.89
C ILE A 66 -3.93 9.53 8.67
N ASP A 67 -4.18 9.57 9.99
CA ASP A 67 -3.63 10.63 10.81
C ASP A 67 -2.11 10.57 10.87
N TRP A 68 -1.57 9.36 10.98
CA TRP A 68 -0.11 9.21 11.05
C TRP A 68 0.54 9.64 9.74
N ILE A 69 0.01 9.17 8.61
CA ILE A 69 0.56 9.53 7.30
C ILE A 69 0.45 11.04 7.08
N THR A 70 -0.67 11.63 7.47
CA THR A 70 -0.85 13.07 7.34
C THR A 70 0.25 13.81 8.09
N GLY A 71 0.59 13.34 9.28
CA GLY A 71 1.55 14.01 10.13
C GLY A 71 3.01 13.86 9.72
N VAL A 72 3.32 12.87 8.87
CA VAL A 72 4.71 12.63 8.47
C VAL A 72 5.02 13.14 7.07
N ARG A 73 4.16 13.96 6.50
CA ARG A 73 4.41 14.51 5.17
C ARG A 73 5.72 15.26 5.15
N GLY A 74 6.56 14.97 4.14
CA GLY A 74 7.83 15.66 3.97
C GLY A 74 8.87 15.33 5.03
N SER A 75 8.67 14.27 5.80
CA SER A 75 9.57 13.93 6.90
C SER A 75 10.79 13.16 6.47
N ARG A 76 10.91 12.78 5.20
CA ARG A 76 12.04 12.03 4.68
C ARG A 76 12.82 12.86 3.69
N GLY A 77 14.09 12.49 3.50
CA GLY A 77 14.96 13.18 2.56
C GLY A 77 14.65 12.80 1.12
N ALA A 78 15.34 13.47 0.20
CA ALA A 78 15.09 13.31 -1.22
C ALA A 78 15.40 11.90 -1.73
N ASP A 79 16.23 11.15 -1.02
CA ASP A 79 16.59 9.79 -1.43
C ASP A 79 15.69 8.72 -0.85
N PHE A 80 14.69 9.09 -0.09
CA PHE A 80 13.72 8.12 0.43
C PHE A 80 12.94 7.50 -0.71
N TRP A 81 12.77 6.19 -0.65
CA TRP A 81 12.08 5.46 -1.71
C TRP A 81 11.46 4.19 -1.16
N ILE A 82 10.28 3.84 -1.64
CA ILE A 82 9.62 2.58 -1.33
C ILE A 82 9.38 1.84 -2.63
N ASP A 83 9.75 0.57 -2.66
CA ASP A 83 9.52 -0.29 -3.81
C ASP A 83 8.72 -1.50 -3.36
N VAL A 84 7.84 -1.99 -4.23
CA VAL A 84 7.06 -3.20 -3.97
C VAL A 84 7.23 -4.15 -5.16
N ALA A 85 7.43 -5.42 -4.85
CA ALA A 85 7.73 -6.41 -5.88
C ALA A 85 7.38 -7.82 -5.41
N ASP A 86 7.57 -8.79 -6.29
CA ASP A 86 7.41 -10.21 -5.98
C ASP A 86 6.00 -10.54 -5.53
N PHE A 87 5.03 -10.05 -6.27
CA PHE A 87 3.63 -10.24 -5.95
C PHE A 87 3.16 -11.68 -6.16
N VAL A 88 2.42 -12.20 -5.20
CA VAL A 88 1.79 -13.53 -5.28
C VAL A 88 0.34 -13.39 -4.83
N ALA A 89 -0.59 -13.84 -5.66
CA ALA A 89 -2.00 -13.92 -5.25
C ALA A 89 -2.16 -15.25 -4.51
N VAL A 90 -2.14 -15.17 -3.18
CA VAL A 90 -2.20 -16.37 -2.34
C VAL A 90 -3.56 -17.01 -2.38
N TRP A 91 -4.61 -16.19 -2.50
CA TRP A 91 -5.99 -16.66 -2.53
C TRP A 91 -6.84 -15.57 -3.18
N GLN A 92 -7.86 -15.99 -3.90
CA GLN A 92 -8.79 -15.01 -4.45
C GLN A 92 -10.16 -15.61 -4.69
N SER A 93 -11.15 -14.72 -4.66
CA SER A 93 -12.54 -15.00 -4.97
C SER A 93 -13.02 -13.89 -5.89
N PRO A 94 -14.27 -13.93 -6.36
CA PRO A 94 -14.78 -12.83 -7.16
C PRO A 94 -14.80 -11.48 -6.43
N GLU A 95 -14.81 -11.49 -5.09
CA GLU A 95 -14.97 -10.26 -4.31
C GLU A 95 -13.71 -9.82 -3.58
N ALA A 96 -12.70 -10.69 -3.44
CA ALA A 96 -11.53 -10.37 -2.63
C ALA A 96 -10.30 -11.12 -3.11
N VAL A 97 -9.13 -10.58 -2.79
CA VAL A 97 -7.87 -11.24 -3.08
C VAL A 97 -6.92 -11.01 -1.93
N LEU A 98 -6.22 -12.08 -1.54
CA LEU A 98 -5.14 -12.01 -0.55
C LEU A 98 -3.83 -11.98 -1.32
N LEU A 99 -3.12 -10.88 -1.22
CA LEU A 99 -1.93 -10.61 -2.00
C LEU A 99 -0.72 -10.58 -1.08
N GLU A 100 0.37 -11.22 -1.50
CA GLU A 100 1.63 -11.16 -0.77
C GLU A 100 2.65 -10.45 -1.63
N TYR A 101 3.50 -9.63 -1.02
CA TYR A 101 4.55 -8.94 -1.77
C TYR A 101 5.68 -8.54 -0.84
N VAL A 102 6.81 -8.13 -1.43
CA VAL A 102 7.96 -7.64 -0.69
C VAL A 102 8.03 -6.13 -0.82
N GLU A 103 8.07 -5.46 0.30
CA GLU A 103 8.24 -4.00 0.33
C GLU A 103 9.67 -3.69 0.75
N THR A 104 10.36 -2.86 -0.03
CA THR A 104 11.71 -2.43 0.26
C THR A 104 11.69 -0.93 0.50
N GLN A 105 12.29 -0.47 1.59
CA GLN A 105 12.41 0.95 1.88
C GLN A 105 13.87 1.34 1.90
N TYR A 106 14.16 2.48 1.26
CA TYR A 106 15.50 3.06 1.21
C TYR A 106 15.46 4.34 2.03
N ILE A 107 16.15 4.33 3.18
CA ILE A 107 16.14 5.46 4.11
C ILE A 107 17.57 5.73 4.54
N ASP A 108 18.08 6.95 4.25
CA ASP A 108 19.39 7.38 4.72
C ASP A 108 20.50 6.39 4.36
N GLY A 109 20.45 5.89 3.14
CA GLY A 109 21.46 4.97 2.65
C GLY A 109 21.29 3.54 3.12
N LYS A 110 20.25 3.25 3.86
CA LYS A 110 19.99 1.90 4.36
C LYS A 110 18.76 1.33 3.70
N THR A 111 18.76 0.01 3.56
CA THR A 111 17.66 -0.71 2.94
C THR A 111 17.05 -1.66 3.95
N THR A 112 15.74 -1.62 4.09
CA THR A 112 15.01 -2.61 4.88
C THR A 112 13.98 -3.28 3.99
N LYS A 113 13.67 -4.54 4.30
CA LYS A 113 12.67 -5.29 3.56
C LYS A 113 11.68 -5.93 4.52
N ARG A 114 10.44 -6.00 4.06
CA ARG A 114 9.38 -6.68 4.81
C ARG A 114 8.52 -7.47 3.85
N LEU A 115 8.04 -8.60 4.35
CA LEU A 115 7.06 -9.41 3.63
C LEU A 115 5.70 -8.91 4.06
N SER A 116 4.87 -8.56 3.10
CA SER A 116 3.55 -7.99 3.36
C SER A 116 2.48 -8.91 2.82
N THR A 117 1.40 -9.06 3.59
CA THR A 117 0.23 -9.82 3.18
C THR A 117 -0.96 -8.89 3.30
N ALA A 118 -1.65 -8.65 2.20
CA ALA A 118 -2.72 -7.66 2.16
C ALA A 118 -4.00 -8.26 1.59
N LEU A 119 -5.10 -7.98 2.24
CA LEU A 119 -6.42 -8.37 1.76
C LEU A 119 -7.07 -7.16 1.10
N PHE A 120 -7.45 -7.34 -0.16
CA PHE A 120 -8.15 -6.32 -0.93
C PHE A 120 -9.55 -6.80 -1.22
N CYS A 121 -10.50 -5.88 -1.19
CA CYS A 121 -11.88 -6.17 -1.55
C CYS A 121 -12.26 -5.34 -2.78
N ARG A 122 -13.10 -5.91 -3.62
CA ARG A 122 -13.58 -5.23 -4.81
C ARG A 122 -14.37 -3.98 -4.42
N ALA A 123 -14.06 -2.87 -5.09
CA ALA A 123 -14.74 -1.60 -4.85
C ALA A 123 -14.68 -0.82 -6.17
N PRO A 124 -15.69 -0.99 -7.03
CA PRO A 124 -15.62 -0.42 -8.40
C PRO A 124 -15.38 1.08 -8.44
N GLU A 125 -15.81 1.82 -7.43
CA GLU A 125 -15.64 3.27 -7.42
C GLU A 125 -14.27 3.71 -6.89
N ALA A 126 -13.46 2.79 -6.38
CA ALA A 126 -12.11 3.15 -5.93
C ALA A 126 -11.18 3.36 -7.13
N PRO A 127 -10.06 4.06 -6.97
CA PRO A 127 -9.17 4.40 -8.09
C PRO A 127 -8.74 3.21 -8.93
N CYS A 128 -8.40 2.09 -8.31
CA CYS A 128 -8.01 0.89 -9.05
C CYS A 128 -9.03 -0.23 -8.92
N GLY A 129 -10.23 0.09 -8.44
CA GLY A 129 -11.31 -0.90 -8.35
C GLY A 129 -11.24 -1.79 -7.14
N VAL A 130 -10.35 -1.51 -6.20
CA VAL A 130 -10.22 -2.29 -4.95
C VAL A 130 -9.92 -1.35 -3.79
N VAL A 131 -10.23 -1.83 -2.58
CA VAL A 131 -9.84 -1.14 -1.35
C VAL A 131 -9.07 -2.10 -0.47
N TRP A 132 -8.17 -1.54 0.35
CA TRP A 132 -7.39 -2.30 1.32
C TRP A 132 -8.29 -2.63 2.51
N ARG A 133 -8.41 -3.92 2.84
CA ARG A 133 -9.19 -4.36 3.99
C ARG A 133 -8.29 -4.72 5.17
N HIS A 134 -7.09 -5.22 4.89
CA HIS A 134 -6.16 -5.64 5.93
C HIS A 134 -4.75 -5.66 5.37
N LEU A 135 -3.77 -5.34 6.22
CA LEU A 135 -2.36 -5.42 5.84
C LEU A 135 -1.57 -5.88 7.04
N GLN A 136 -0.77 -6.92 6.87
CA GLN A 136 0.13 -7.39 7.91
C GLN A 136 1.54 -7.49 7.35
N GLU A 137 2.52 -7.05 8.14
CA GLU A 137 3.91 -6.98 7.70
C GLU A 137 4.80 -7.75 8.65
N THR A 138 5.85 -8.37 8.09
CA THR A 138 6.84 -9.12 8.85
C THR A 138 8.23 -8.74 8.32
N TRP A 139 9.16 -8.46 9.22
CA TRP A 139 10.52 -8.15 8.78
C TRP A 139 11.13 -9.35 8.07
N LEU A 140 11.80 -9.10 6.96
CA LEU A 140 12.62 -10.10 6.30
C LEU A 140 14.04 -9.96 6.80
N GLN A 141 14.65 -11.12 7.08
CA GLN A 141 16.04 -11.14 7.48
C GLN A 141 16.88 -10.72 6.32
N SER A 142 17.80 -9.81 6.56
CA SER A 142 18.66 -9.39 5.48
C SER A 142 19.79 -10.38 5.32
N GLY A 143 20.10 -10.63 4.09
CA GLY A 143 21.39 -11.08 3.77
C GLY A 143 21.89 -12.33 4.36
N GLU A 144 21.13 -13.13 4.70
CA GLU A 144 21.78 -14.23 5.10
C GLU A 144 21.84 -15.11 4.22
#